data_701c64d6b98b88468e88d58d5c7f252d
#
_entry.id   701c64d6b98b88468e88d58d5c7f252d
#
_cell.length_a   1.000
_cell.length_b   1.000
_cell.length_c   1.000
_cell.angle_alpha   90.00
_cell.angle_beta   90.00
_cell.angle_gamma   90.00
#
_symmetry.space_group_name_H-M   'P 1'
#
loop_
_entity.id
_entity.type
_entity.pdbx_description
1 polymer ?
#
loop_
_entity_poly.entity_id
_entity_poly.type
_entity_poly.pdbx_seq_one_letter_code
_entity_poly.pdbx_strand_id
1 'polypeptide(L)'
;GREEERIGHNAIAAGFQGQRQWTDFYPNGDFAESMLNSSFDWNGAREPYILATENDTLNGLGMLFMKLLTNRAQIFADVRTYWSPEAVKKAAGYDLEGVAKEAGGFLHLINSGAACLDATGKALDEDGQPVMKPWYEVTAEDQKAIMEATTWNEADFGYFRGGGYSSRYVTEAQMPCTMIRLNLVKGLGPMLQIAEGWTVKLPEDVTDILWKRTDYTWPCTWFAPRVTGRGAFASAYDVMNNWGANHGAISYGHIGADLITLCSILRIPVSMHNVPMRKTES
;
A
#
# COMPACT_ATOMS: atom_id res chain seq x y z
N GLY A 1 5.77 -5.59 -39.16
CA GLY A 1 5.22 -6.08 -37.98
C GLY A 1 4.93 -5.00 -36.99
N ARG A 2 4.30 -5.39 -35.92
CA ARG A 2 3.97 -4.56 -34.77
C ARG A 2 4.62 -5.16 -33.52
N GLU A 3 5.94 -5.25 -33.58
CA GLU A 3 6.68 -5.94 -32.51
C GLU A 3 6.62 -5.20 -31.19
N GLU A 4 6.61 -3.86 -31.25
CA GLU A 4 6.47 -3.01 -30.06
C GLU A 4 5.11 -3.20 -29.37
N GLU A 5 4.04 -3.44 -30.12
CA GLU A 5 2.72 -3.72 -29.53
C GLU A 5 2.74 -5.06 -28.76
N ARG A 6 3.46 -6.06 -29.26
CA ARG A 6 3.59 -7.36 -28.63
C ARG A 6 4.31 -7.29 -27.27
N ILE A 7 5.26 -6.40 -27.13
CA ILE A 7 6.03 -6.18 -25.89
C ILE A 7 5.51 -4.99 -25.05
N GLY A 8 4.26 -4.55 -25.32
CA GLY A 8 3.63 -3.45 -24.59
C GLY A 8 4.31 -2.10 -24.75
N HIS A 9 4.94 -1.83 -25.90
CA HIS A 9 5.69 -0.59 -26.17
C HIS A 9 6.76 -0.27 -25.12
N ASN A 10 7.36 -1.29 -24.49
CA ASN A 10 8.29 -1.15 -23.37
C ASN A 10 7.69 -0.38 -22.18
N ALA A 11 6.41 -0.53 -21.92
CA ALA A 11 5.73 0.11 -20.80
C ALA A 11 6.39 -0.31 -19.47
N ILE A 12 6.63 0.67 -18.61
CA ILE A 12 7.21 0.48 -17.27
C ILE A 12 6.16 0.47 -16.15
N ALA A 13 4.92 0.78 -16.50
CA ALA A 13 3.75 0.68 -15.63
C ALA A 13 2.52 0.43 -16.48
N ALA A 14 1.52 -0.23 -15.91
CA ALA A 14 0.25 -0.54 -16.56
C ALA A 14 -0.88 -0.58 -15.52
N GLY A 15 -2.10 -0.86 -15.95
CA GLY A 15 -3.25 -1.08 -15.07
C GLY A 15 -4.42 -1.66 -15.84
N PHE A 16 -5.29 -2.38 -15.14
CA PHE A 16 -6.55 -2.83 -15.70
C PHE A 16 -7.60 -1.74 -15.57
N GLN A 17 -8.23 -1.38 -16.68
CA GLN A 17 -9.25 -0.35 -16.68
C GLN A 17 -10.57 -0.89 -16.10
N GLY A 18 -10.93 -0.41 -14.91
CA GLY A 18 -12.21 -0.67 -14.25
C GLY A 18 -12.39 -2.12 -13.81
N GLN A 19 -12.65 -2.34 -12.55
CA GLN A 19 -12.83 -3.70 -12.02
C GLN A 19 -14.16 -4.33 -12.46
N ARG A 20 -15.18 -3.55 -12.82
CA ARG A 20 -16.53 -4.09 -13.01
C ARG A 20 -16.92 -4.35 -14.46
N GLN A 21 -16.40 -3.62 -15.42
CA GLN A 21 -16.87 -3.74 -16.81
C GLN A 21 -16.60 -5.12 -17.43
N TRP A 22 -15.48 -5.74 -17.09
CA TRP A 22 -15.11 -7.06 -17.61
C TRP A 22 -15.29 -8.19 -16.59
N THR A 23 -15.30 -7.89 -15.30
CA THR A 23 -15.48 -8.88 -14.22
C THR A 23 -16.92 -9.40 -14.10
N ASP A 24 -17.87 -8.86 -14.85
CA ASP A 24 -19.18 -9.48 -15.01
C ASP A 24 -19.14 -10.74 -15.88
N PHE A 25 -18.10 -10.91 -16.70
CA PHE A 25 -17.96 -12.02 -17.65
C PHE A 25 -16.67 -12.81 -17.50
N TYR A 26 -15.62 -12.21 -16.97
CA TYR A 26 -14.30 -12.79 -16.80
C TYR A 26 -13.86 -12.68 -15.34
N PRO A 27 -12.94 -13.56 -14.89
CA PRO A 27 -12.35 -13.45 -13.55
C PRO A 27 -11.74 -12.07 -13.31
N ASN A 28 -11.72 -11.63 -12.06
CA ASN A 28 -11.03 -10.40 -11.67
C ASN A 28 -9.51 -10.48 -11.94
N GLY A 29 -8.85 -9.33 -11.95
CA GLY A 29 -7.40 -9.23 -12.20
C GLY A 29 -6.53 -9.47 -10.99
N ASP A 30 -7.10 -9.71 -9.82
CA ASP A 30 -6.41 -9.68 -8.52
C ASP A 30 -5.20 -10.63 -8.47
N PHE A 31 -5.36 -11.86 -8.95
CA PHE A 31 -4.25 -12.80 -9.02
C PHE A 31 -3.11 -12.29 -9.88
N ALA A 32 -3.43 -11.79 -11.08
CA ALA A 32 -2.44 -11.28 -12.01
C ALA A 32 -1.75 -10.02 -11.46
N GLU A 33 -2.51 -9.11 -10.86
CA GLU A 33 -1.99 -7.90 -10.24
C GLU A 33 -1.06 -8.22 -9.07
N SER A 34 -1.46 -9.11 -8.16
CA SER A 34 -0.62 -9.54 -7.04
C SER A 34 0.69 -10.15 -7.51
N MET A 35 0.63 -11.07 -8.46
CA MET A 35 1.82 -11.74 -8.98
C MET A 35 2.73 -10.78 -9.72
N LEU A 36 2.20 -9.90 -10.57
CA LEU A 36 3.00 -8.97 -11.36
C LEU A 36 3.66 -7.88 -10.51
N ASN A 37 2.97 -7.41 -9.47
CA ASN A 37 3.53 -6.43 -8.53
C ASN A 37 4.54 -7.05 -7.55
N SER A 38 4.61 -8.38 -7.41
CA SER A 38 5.57 -9.06 -6.53
C SER A 38 6.97 -9.15 -7.14
N SER A 39 7.97 -9.30 -6.28
CA SER A 39 9.39 -9.45 -6.66
C SER A 39 9.79 -10.86 -7.07
N PHE A 40 8.83 -11.78 -7.20
CA PHE A 40 9.05 -13.16 -7.62
C PHE A 40 7.82 -13.75 -8.30
N ASP A 41 8.02 -14.85 -8.99
CA ASP A 41 6.98 -15.72 -9.52
C ASP A 41 7.46 -17.18 -9.48
N TRP A 42 6.79 -18.08 -10.20
CA TRP A 42 7.16 -19.51 -10.28
C TRP A 42 8.53 -19.80 -10.93
N ASN A 43 9.18 -18.81 -11.55
CA ASN A 43 10.55 -18.92 -12.05
C ASN A 43 11.59 -18.40 -11.07
N GLY A 44 11.19 -17.85 -9.92
CA GLY A 44 12.06 -17.28 -8.91
C GLY A 44 11.98 -15.76 -8.80
N ALA A 45 12.99 -15.15 -8.19
CA ALA A 45 13.05 -13.71 -8.00
C ALA A 45 13.16 -12.96 -9.34
N ARG A 46 12.46 -11.85 -9.45
CA ARG A 46 12.47 -10.96 -10.62
C ARG A 46 12.15 -9.52 -10.24
N GLU A 47 12.51 -8.60 -11.08
CA GLU A 47 12.08 -7.21 -10.94
C GLU A 47 10.54 -7.10 -10.97
N PRO A 48 9.90 -6.48 -9.95
CA PRO A 48 8.44 -6.31 -9.93
C PRO A 48 8.00 -5.35 -11.02
N TYR A 49 6.89 -5.65 -11.65
CA TYR A 49 6.19 -4.69 -12.50
C TYR A 49 5.43 -3.67 -11.65
N ILE A 50 4.94 -2.62 -12.27
CA ILE A 50 3.98 -1.69 -11.65
C ILE A 50 2.66 -1.87 -12.35
N LEU A 51 1.71 -2.45 -11.64
CA LEU A 51 0.35 -2.64 -12.12
C LEU A 51 -0.61 -1.94 -11.16
N ALA A 52 -1.23 -0.86 -11.64
CA ALA A 52 -2.14 -0.05 -10.84
C ALA A 52 -3.56 -0.58 -10.92
N THR A 53 -4.15 -0.94 -9.79
CA THR A 53 -5.55 -1.32 -9.68
C THR A 53 -6.45 -0.21 -10.24
N GLU A 54 -7.54 -0.60 -10.92
CA GLU A 54 -8.50 0.31 -11.54
C GLU A 54 -7.86 1.30 -12.54
N ASN A 55 -6.64 1.01 -12.98
CA ASN A 55 -5.85 1.90 -13.83
C ASN A 55 -5.68 3.31 -13.23
N ASP A 56 -5.58 3.41 -11.90
CA ASP A 56 -5.26 4.69 -11.25
C ASP A 56 -3.81 5.09 -11.54
N THR A 57 -3.64 5.78 -12.66
CA THR A 57 -2.33 6.18 -13.18
C THR A 57 -1.55 7.04 -12.18
N LEU A 58 -2.20 7.91 -11.43
CA LEU A 58 -1.52 8.77 -10.44
C LEU A 58 -0.97 7.96 -9.29
N ASN A 59 -1.69 6.93 -8.84
CA ASN A 59 -1.18 6.01 -7.83
C ASN A 59 -0.08 5.10 -8.40
N GLY A 60 -0.25 4.63 -9.64
CA GLY A 60 0.77 3.87 -10.36
C GLY A 60 2.09 4.64 -10.55
N LEU A 61 2.02 5.94 -10.83
CA LEU A 61 3.22 6.80 -10.87
C LEU A 61 3.89 6.91 -9.48
N GLY A 62 3.11 7.00 -8.41
CA GLY A 62 3.63 6.94 -7.05
C GLY A 62 4.37 5.62 -6.78
N MET A 63 3.76 4.49 -7.13
CA MET A 63 4.40 3.17 -7.03
C MET A 63 5.70 3.12 -7.84
N LEU A 64 5.70 3.65 -9.07
CA LEU A 64 6.89 3.69 -9.92
C LEU A 64 8.02 4.51 -9.29
N PHE A 65 7.72 5.69 -8.73
CA PHE A 65 8.74 6.51 -8.04
C PHE A 65 9.40 5.74 -6.90
N MET A 66 8.59 5.10 -6.06
CA MET A 66 9.11 4.35 -4.92
C MET A 66 9.87 3.09 -5.37
N LYS A 67 9.39 2.38 -6.40
CA LYS A 67 10.10 1.23 -6.96
C LYS A 67 11.50 1.63 -7.46
N LEU A 68 11.60 2.71 -8.23
CA LEU A 68 12.87 3.18 -8.77
C LEU A 68 13.85 3.67 -7.70
N LEU A 69 13.34 4.17 -6.57
CA LEU A 69 14.17 4.58 -5.43
C LEU A 69 14.64 3.39 -4.58
N THR A 70 13.83 2.33 -4.47
CA THR A 70 14.05 1.26 -3.50
C THR A 70 14.39 -0.09 -4.11
N ASN A 71 14.14 -0.29 -5.40
CA ASN A 71 14.18 -1.58 -6.09
C ASN A 71 13.29 -2.66 -5.44
N ARG A 72 12.25 -2.24 -4.74
CA ARG A 72 11.30 -3.12 -4.01
C ARG A 72 9.97 -3.21 -4.73
N ALA A 73 9.23 -4.26 -4.44
CA ALA A 73 7.81 -4.33 -4.72
C ALA A 73 7.07 -3.17 -4.03
N GLN A 74 5.93 -2.76 -4.58
CA GLN A 74 5.16 -1.65 -4.04
C GLN A 74 3.71 -2.06 -3.83
N ILE A 75 3.07 -1.52 -2.79
CA ILE A 75 1.69 -1.82 -2.47
C ILE A 75 0.80 -0.74 -3.06
N PHE A 76 -0.19 -1.14 -3.85
CA PHE A 76 -1.34 -0.32 -4.12
C PHE A 76 -2.35 -0.52 -2.99
N ALA A 77 -2.88 0.52 -2.39
CA ALA A 77 -3.86 0.39 -1.32
C ALA A 77 -5.02 1.38 -1.46
N ASP A 78 -6.20 0.90 -1.07
CA ASP A 78 -7.34 1.74 -0.71
C ASP A 78 -7.15 2.29 0.70
N VAL A 79 -7.25 3.59 0.87
CA VAL A 79 -7.31 4.25 2.18
C VAL A 79 -8.77 4.21 2.64
N ARG A 80 -9.16 3.10 3.30
CA ARG A 80 -10.59 2.80 3.52
C ARG A 80 -11.16 3.39 4.79
N THR A 81 -10.58 3.04 5.92
CA THR A 81 -11.25 3.24 7.21
C THR A 81 -10.26 3.78 8.24
N TYR A 82 -10.65 4.83 8.90
CA TYR A 82 -10.02 5.25 10.15
C TYR A 82 -10.63 4.49 11.32
N TRP A 83 -9.80 3.87 12.13
CA TRP A 83 -10.16 3.25 13.39
C TRP A 83 -9.68 4.11 14.55
N SER A 84 -10.63 4.81 15.20
CA SER A 84 -10.32 5.53 16.43
C SER A 84 -10.15 4.57 17.61
N PRO A 85 -9.45 4.96 18.69
CA PRO A 85 -9.36 4.16 19.91
C PRO A 85 -10.74 3.73 20.44
N GLU A 86 -11.71 4.63 20.43
CA GLU A 86 -13.07 4.38 20.90
C GLU A 86 -13.81 3.37 19.99
N ALA A 87 -13.61 3.47 18.68
CA ALA A 87 -14.22 2.55 17.72
C ALA A 87 -13.67 1.13 17.88
N VAL A 88 -12.35 0.98 18.08
CA VAL A 88 -11.70 -0.31 18.36
C VAL A 88 -12.20 -0.88 19.69
N LYS A 89 -12.24 -0.07 20.74
CA LYS A 89 -12.76 -0.48 22.05
C LYS A 89 -14.21 -0.95 21.97
N LYS A 90 -15.05 -0.20 21.25
CA LYS A 90 -16.47 -0.56 21.05
C LYS A 90 -16.64 -1.83 20.23
N ALA A 91 -15.81 -2.02 19.20
CA ALA A 91 -15.96 -3.14 18.27
C ALA A 91 -15.38 -4.45 18.81
N ALA A 92 -14.22 -4.39 19.47
CA ALA A 92 -13.42 -5.55 19.84
C ALA A 92 -13.03 -5.59 21.33
N GLY A 93 -13.45 -4.62 22.13
CA GLY A 93 -13.08 -4.55 23.57
C GLY A 93 -11.60 -4.25 23.83
N TYR A 94 -10.83 -3.88 22.81
CA TYR A 94 -9.38 -3.73 22.88
C TYR A 94 -8.98 -2.26 23.03
N ASP A 95 -8.04 -1.97 23.91
CA ASP A 95 -7.43 -0.66 24.08
C ASP A 95 -6.16 -0.58 23.24
N LEU A 96 -6.04 0.44 22.40
CA LEU A 96 -4.87 0.64 21.54
C LEU A 96 -3.62 0.92 22.37
N GLU A 97 -2.49 0.40 21.89
CA GLU A 97 -1.17 0.55 22.48
C GLU A 97 -0.15 1.08 21.46
N GLY A 98 1.04 1.47 21.94
CA GLY A 98 2.17 1.88 21.11
C GLY A 98 1.82 2.95 20.07
N VAL A 99 2.37 2.81 18.88
CA VAL A 99 2.24 3.80 17.78
C VAL A 99 0.78 4.09 17.37
N ALA A 100 -0.10 3.10 17.47
CA ALA A 100 -1.51 3.30 17.16
C ALA A 100 -2.21 4.19 18.22
N LYS A 101 -1.86 4.04 19.49
CA LYS A 101 -2.34 4.90 20.55
C LYS A 101 -1.79 6.32 20.42
N GLU A 102 -0.50 6.44 20.16
CA GLU A 102 0.18 7.72 19.99
C GLU A 102 -0.37 8.50 18.78
N ALA A 103 -0.69 7.82 17.68
CA ALA A 103 -1.30 8.42 16.50
C ALA A 103 -2.79 8.77 16.69
N GLY A 104 -3.41 8.39 17.81
CA GLY A 104 -4.85 8.57 18.04
C GLY A 104 -5.70 7.65 17.15
N GLY A 105 -5.20 6.45 16.84
CA GLY A 105 -5.84 5.46 15.98
C GLY A 105 -4.93 5.03 14.83
N PHE A 106 -5.52 4.35 13.86
CA PHE A 106 -4.81 3.88 12.67
C PHE A 106 -5.73 3.83 11.44
N LEU A 107 -5.12 3.75 10.27
CA LEU A 107 -5.82 3.60 9.00
C LEU A 107 -5.83 2.12 8.60
N HIS A 108 -6.97 1.66 8.11
CA HIS A 108 -7.06 0.40 7.41
C HIS A 108 -6.75 0.63 5.94
N LEU A 109 -5.61 0.16 5.53
CA LEU A 109 -5.18 0.14 4.15
C LEU A 109 -5.46 -1.25 3.59
N ILE A 110 -6.42 -1.31 2.70
CA ILE A 110 -6.90 -2.52 2.04
C ILE A 110 -6.42 -2.50 0.61
N ASN A 111 -6.14 -3.66 0.08
CA ASN A 111 -5.89 -3.76 -1.34
C ASN A 111 -6.92 -4.65 -2.02
N SER A 112 -7.55 -4.13 -3.06
CA SER A 112 -8.51 -4.87 -3.87
C SER A 112 -7.85 -5.84 -4.87
N GLY A 113 -6.77 -6.52 -4.45
CA GLY A 113 -6.12 -7.58 -5.19
C GLY A 113 -4.76 -7.24 -5.79
N ALA A 114 -4.37 -5.96 -5.87
CA ALA A 114 -3.08 -5.57 -6.45
C ALA A 114 -1.93 -5.51 -5.43
N ALA A 115 -2.14 -5.91 -4.19
CA ALA A 115 -1.05 -5.97 -3.22
C ALA A 115 -0.03 -7.02 -3.63
N CYS A 116 1.22 -6.62 -3.74
CA CYS A 116 2.33 -7.55 -3.90
C CYS A 116 2.40 -8.52 -2.70
N LEU A 117 2.82 -9.74 -2.94
CA LEU A 117 2.93 -10.77 -1.89
C LEU A 117 4.05 -10.45 -0.90
N ASP A 118 5.07 -9.72 -1.33
CA ASP A 118 6.15 -9.18 -0.49
C ASP A 118 5.62 -8.36 0.69
N ALA A 119 4.44 -7.76 0.54
CA ALA A 119 3.80 -6.97 1.57
C ALA A 119 3.35 -7.76 2.80
N THR A 120 3.40 -9.10 2.75
CA THR A 120 3.27 -9.93 3.95
C THR A 120 4.30 -9.57 5.02
N GLY A 121 5.50 -9.07 4.61
CA GLY A 121 6.60 -8.77 5.52
C GLY A 121 7.29 -10.00 6.08
N LYS A 122 7.20 -11.15 5.40
CA LYS A 122 7.78 -12.43 5.87
C LYS A 122 9.23 -12.65 5.47
N ALA A 123 9.79 -11.81 4.59
CA ALA A 123 11.23 -11.75 4.43
C ALA A 123 11.87 -11.13 5.68
N LEU A 124 13.03 -11.63 6.06
CA LEU A 124 13.73 -11.16 7.26
C LEU A 124 15.08 -10.56 6.87
N ASP A 125 15.48 -9.51 7.58
CA ASP A 125 16.83 -8.97 7.50
C ASP A 125 17.85 -9.81 8.29
N GLU A 126 19.11 -9.35 8.36
CA GLU A 126 20.20 -10.03 9.06
C GLU A 126 19.95 -10.13 10.59
N ASP A 127 19.16 -9.23 11.14
CA ASP A 127 18.77 -9.21 12.55
C ASP A 127 17.47 -10.00 12.83
N GLY A 128 16.89 -10.63 11.81
CA GLY A 128 15.65 -11.39 11.89
C GLY A 128 14.40 -10.52 12.01
N GLN A 129 14.47 -9.26 11.61
CA GLN A 129 13.32 -8.36 11.61
C GLN A 129 12.57 -8.43 10.28
N PRO A 130 11.23 -8.28 10.29
CA PRO A 130 10.43 -8.19 9.10
C PRO A 130 10.89 -7.08 8.16
N VAL A 131 11.08 -7.39 6.89
CA VAL A 131 11.55 -6.44 5.89
C VAL A 131 10.93 -6.75 4.53
N MET A 132 10.84 -5.74 3.66
CA MET A 132 10.67 -5.94 2.23
C MET A 132 12.02 -5.68 1.56
N LYS A 133 12.63 -6.74 1.03
CA LYS A 133 13.95 -6.69 0.38
C LYS A 133 13.88 -6.06 -1.01
N PRO A 134 14.97 -5.46 -1.50
CA PRO A 134 15.14 -5.24 -2.93
C PRO A 134 14.96 -6.57 -3.68
N TRP A 135 14.36 -6.53 -4.86
CA TRP A 135 13.97 -7.74 -5.58
C TRP A 135 15.13 -8.72 -5.83
N TYR A 136 16.34 -8.22 -6.05
CA TYR A 136 17.53 -9.02 -6.30
C TYR A 136 18.14 -9.66 -5.03
N GLU A 137 17.63 -9.33 -3.85
CA GLU A 137 18.01 -9.90 -2.56
C GLU A 137 16.98 -10.93 -2.05
N VAL A 138 15.86 -11.09 -2.75
CA VAL A 138 14.78 -12.02 -2.36
C VAL A 138 15.24 -13.45 -2.62
N THR A 139 15.36 -14.23 -1.56
CA THR A 139 15.81 -15.63 -1.61
C THR A 139 14.65 -16.61 -1.82
N ALA A 140 14.96 -17.86 -2.10
CA ALA A 140 13.93 -18.91 -2.21
C ALA A 140 13.24 -19.17 -0.87
N GLU A 141 13.95 -19.00 0.25
CA GLU A 141 13.41 -19.09 1.60
C GLU A 141 12.42 -17.96 1.88
N ASP A 142 12.75 -16.72 1.47
CA ASP A 142 11.83 -15.58 1.57
C ASP A 142 10.55 -15.84 0.77
N GLN A 143 10.68 -16.29 -0.48
CA GLN A 143 9.53 -16.61 -1.35
C GLN A 143 8.64 -17.67 -0.70
N LYS A 144 9.23 -18.72 -0.13
CA LYS A 144 8.50 -19.76 0.57
C LYS A 144 7.74 -19.20 1.78
N ALA A 145 8.39 -18.43 2.63
CA ALA A 145 7.76 -17.85 3.82
C ALA A 145 6.61 -16.87 3.44
N ILE A 146 6.80 -16.07 2.40
CA ILE A 146 5.78 -15.17 1.86
C ILE A 146 4.57 -15.96 1.34
N MET A 147 4.82 -17.02 0.55
CA MET A 147 3.74 -17.86 0.02
C MET A 147 2.99 -18.62 1.12
N GLU A 148 3.67 -19.14 2.13
CA GLU A 148 3.04 -19.80 3.28
C GLU A 148 2.16 -18.89 4.12
N ALA A 149 2.47 -17.58 4.15
CA ALA A 149 1.66 -16.56 4.83
C ALA A 149 0.50 -16.03 4.00
N THR A 150 0.45 -16.37 2.71
CA THR A 150 -0.58 -15.91 1.78
C THR A 150 -1.64 -16.99 1.60
N THR A 151 -2.89 -16.62 1.75
CA THR A 151 -4.04 -17.45 1.33
C THR A 151 -4.69 -16.84 0.10
N TRP A 152 -5.43 -17.64 -0.64
CA TRP A 152 -6.18 -17.22 -1.83
C TRP A 152 -7.66 -17.45 -1.59
N ASN A 153 -8.43 -16.37 -1.62
CA ASN A 153 -9.86 -16.42 -1.42
C ASN A 153 -10.59 -16.24 -2.75
N GLU A 154 -11.68 -16.95 -2.88
CA GLU A 154 -12.60 -16.74 -3.99
C GLU A 154 -13.18 -15.33 -3.94
N ALA A 155 -13.31 -14.71 -5.10
CA ALA A 155 -13.98 -13.44 -5.22
C ALA A 155 -15.47 -13.57 -4.91
N ASP A 156 -16.04 -12.57 -4.25
CA ASP A 156 -17.49 -12.51 -3.98
C ASP A 156 -18.25 -12.39 -5.30
N PHE A 157 -19.03 -13.42 -5.66
CA PHE A 157 -19.84 -13.43 -6.88
C PHE A 157 -20.93 -12.36 -6.91
N GLY A 158 -21.33 -11.84 -5.77
CA GLY A 158 -22.24 -10.70 -5.70
C GLY A 158 -21.61 -9.42 -6.23
N TYR A 159 -20.29 -9.33 -6.13
CA TYR A 159 -19.50 -8.18 -6.56
C TYR A 159 -18.73 -8.45 -7.87
N PHE A 160 -18.12 -9.63 -8.01
CA PHE A 160 -17.38 -10.09 -9.19
C PHE A 160 -18.05 -11.32 -9.79
N ARG A 161 -19.00 -11.11 -10.69
CA ARG A 161 -19.81 -12.21 -11.27
C ARG A 161 -18.98 -13.22 -12.08
N GLY A 162 -17.88 -12.78 -12.68
CA GLY A 162 -16.94 -13.63 -13.38
C GLY A 162 -16.02 -14.43 -12.44
N GLY A 163 -16.12 -14.23 -11.13
CA GLY A 163 -15.29 -14.90 -10.13
C GLY A 163 -13.86 -14.37 -10.09
N GLY A 164 -12.94 -15.26 -9.74
CA GLY A 164 -11.52 -15.00 -9.60
C GLY A 164 -11.00 -15.32 -8.20
N TYR A 165 -9.75 -14.98 -7.94
CA TYR A 165 -9.12 -15.19 -6.65
C TYR A 165 -8.33 -13.94 -6.24
N SER A 166 -8.45 -13.57 -4.98
CA SER A 166 -7.68 -12.49 -4.36
C SER A 166 -6.70 -13.08 -3.36
N SER A 167 -5.47 -12.55 -3.32
CA SER A 167 -4.55 -12.84 -2.23
C SER A 167 -5.11 -12.31 -0.92
N ARG A 168 -4.83 -13.00 0.18
CA ARG A 168 -5.29 -12.63 1.51
C ARG A 168 -4.18 -12.86 2.53
N TYR A 169 -3.81 -11.81 3.24
CA TYR A 169 -2.84 -11.81 4.33
C TYR A 169 -2.98 -10.55 5.18
N VAL A 170 -2.37 -10.56 6.35
CA VAL A 170 -2.15 -9.36 7.17
C VAL A 170 -0.67 -9.04 7.13
N THR A 171 -0.34 -7.79 6.83
CA THR A 171 1.05 -7.30 6.85
C THR A 171 1.67 -7.43 8.24
N GLU A 172 2.92 -7.86 8.33
CA GLU A 172 3.66 -7.88 9.59
C GLU A 172 3.68 -6.50 10.26
N ALA A 173 3.74 -6.53 11.58
CA ALA A 173 3.68 -5.32 12.40
C ALA A 173 5.05 -4.67 12.59
N GLN A 174 5.02 -3.40 13.01
CA GLN A 174 6.19 -2.60 13.38
C GLN A 174 7.16 -2.33 12.23
N MET A 175 6.74 -2.57 11.00
CA MET A 175 7.54 -2.22 9.82
C MET A 175 7.41 -0.71 9.55
N PRO A 176 8.53 0.01 9.42
CA PRO A 176 8.48 1.38 8.95
C PRO A 176 7.95 1.41 7.51
N CYS A 177 7.06 2.35 7.21
CA CYS A 177 6.51 2.49 5.87
C CYS A 177 6.21 3.94 5.51
N THR A 178 6.18 4.19 4.23
CA THR A 178 5.85 5.49 3.63
C THR A 178 4.67 5.30 2.68
N MET A 179 3.60 6.02 2.94
CA MET A 179 2.43 6.10 2.06
C MET A 179 2.51 7.40 1.26
N ILE A 180 2.28 7.34 -0.04
CA ILE A 180 2.26 8.50 -0.92
C ILE A 180 1.04 8.54 -1.83
N ARG A 181 0.69 9.74 -2.26
CA ARG A 181 -0.29 9.97 -3.32
C ARG A 181 0.13 11.13 -4.21
N LEU A 182 0.21 10.88 -5.50
CA LEU A 182 0.33 11.95 -6.49
C LEU A 182 -1.07 12.47 -6.81
N ASN A 183 -1.30 13.76 -6.62
CA ASN A 183 -2.57 14.42 -6.89
C ASN A 183 -2.40 15.46 -7.99
N LEU A 184 -3.45 15.68 -8.79
CA LEU A 184 -3.54 16.83 -9.68
C LEU A 184 -4.42 17.89 -9.01
N VAL A 185 -3.77 18.93 -8.53
CA VAL A 185 -4.43 20.02 -7.78
C VAL A 185 -4.76 21.16 -8.72
N LYS A 186 -6.03 21.57 -8.76
CA LYS A 186 -6.47 22.68 -9.62
C LYS A 186 -5.68 23.94 -9.33
N GLY A 187 -5.05 24.49 -10.37
CA GLY A 187 -4.24 25.71 -10.29
C GLY A 187 -2.81 25.51 -9.82
N LEU A 188 -2.45 24.32 -9.31
CA LEU A 188 -1.08 23.99 -8.88
C LEU A 188 -0.43 22.94 -9.80
N GLY A 189 -1.22 22.02 -10.36
CA GLY A 189 -0.71 20.87 -11.11
C GLY A 189 -0.44 19.67 -10.23
N PRO A 190 0.56 18.82 -10.56
CA PRO A 190 0.89 17.65 -9.76
C PRO A 190 1.47 18.06 -8.40
N MET A 191 1.05 17.37 -7.33
CA MET A 191 1.56 17.50 -5.97
C MET A 191 1.66 16.13 -5.33
N LEU A 192 2.77 15.82 -4.67
CA LEU A 192 2.95 14.59 -3.94
C LEU A 192 2.61 14.77 -2.46
N GLN A 193 1.64 13.99 -1.96
CA GLN A 193 1.41 13.86 -0.52
C GLN A 193 2.23 12.69 0.00
N ILE A 194 2.82 12.86 1.19
CA ILE A 194 3.68 11.86 1.84
C ILE A 194 3.25 11.73 3.31
N ALA A 195 3.05 10.50 3.77
CA ALA A 195 2.85 10.17 5.17
C ALA A 195 3.74 8.99 5.54
N GLU A 196 4.66 9.19 6.47
CA GLU A 196 5.45 8.11 7.07
C GLU A 196 4.76 7.57 8.33
N GLY A 197 5.06 6.33 8.66
CA GLY A 197 4.51 5.69 9.85
C GLY A 197 4.99 4.26 9.99
N TRP A 198 4.19 3.45 10.68
CA TRP A 198 4.50 2.06 10.94
C TRP A 198 3.28 1.18 10.76
N THR A 199 3.50 -0.07 10.39
CA THR A 199 2.46 -1.08 10.47
C THR A 199 2.17 -1.42 11.94
N VAL A 200 0.89 -1.65 12.25
CA VAL A 200 0.42 -1.86 13.63
C VAL A 200 0.17 -3.33 13.87
N LYS A 201 0.56 -3.81 15.03
CA LYS A 201 0.19 -5.14 15.53
C LYS A 201 -1.10 -5.04 16.33
N LEU A 202 -2.08 -5.86 15.96
CA LEU A 202 -3.25 -6.13 16.77
C LEU A 202 -3.29 -7.62 17.13
N PRO A 203 -3.92 -8.01 18.25
CA PRO A 203 -4.26 -9.41 18.49
C PRO A 203 -5.06 -10.00 17.33
N GLU A 204 -4.91 -11.28 17.08
CA GLU A 204 -5.53 -11.95 15.93
C GLU A 204 -7.06 -11.84 15.94
N ASP A 205 -7.68 -12.05 17.09
CA ASP A 205 -9.12 -11.91 17.28
C ASP A 205 -9.62 -10.47 17.05
N VAL A 206 -8.86 -9.48 17.49
CA VAL A 206 -9.16 -8.05 17.22
C VAL A 206 -9.03 -7.76 15.73
N THR A 207 -7.95 -8.22 15.10
CA THR A 207 -7.74 -8.10 13.65
C THR A 207 -8.93 -8.69 12.88
N ASP A 208 -9.35 -9.89 13.22
CA ASP A 208 -10.47 -10.57 12.58
C ASP A 208 -11.79 -9.81 12.70
N ILE A 209 -12.07 -9.29 13.91
CA ILE A 209 -13.28 -8.49 14.16
C ILE A 209 -13.30 -7.22 13.30
N LEU A 210 -12.19 -6.50 13.25
CA LEU A 210 -12.11 -5.23 12.53
C LEU A 210 -12.09 -5.47 11.01
N TRP A 211 -11.36 -6.46 10.56
CA TRP A 211 -11.24 -6.81 9.13
C TRP A 211 -12.57 -7.27 8.54
N LYS A 212 -13.34 -8.08 9.25
CA LYS A 212 -14.70 -8.50 8.85
C LYS A 212 -15.71 -7.34 8.70
N ARG A 213 -15.40 -6.19 9.25
CA ARG A 213 -16.23 -4.97 9.09
C ARG A 213 -15.88 -4.16 7.84
N THR A 214 -14.85 -4.55 7.12
CA THR A 214 -14.43 -3.95 5.84
C THR A 214 -14.52 -4.99 4.73
N ASP A 215 -13.42 -5.38 4.13
CA ASP A 215 -13.39 -6.48 3.18
C ASP A 215 -12.42 -7.57 3.62
N TYR A 216 -12.97 -8.66 4.14
CA TYR A 216 -12.22 -9.77 4.71
C TYR A 216 -11.52 -10.64 3.68
N THR A 217 -11.86 -10.48 2.40
CA THR A 217 -11.29 -11.29 1.30
C THR A 217 -10.00 -10.73 0.74
N TRP A 218 -9.62 -9.51 1.13
CA TRP A 218 -8.48 -8.77 0.57
C TRP A 218 -7.34 -8.61 1.55
N PRO A 219 -6.11 -8.35 1.07
CA PRO A 219 -4.96 -8.06 1.93
C PRO A 219 -5.21 -6.85 2.84
N CYS A 220 -4.67 -6.91 4.03
CA CYS A 220 -4.90 -5.94 5.09
C CYS A 220 -3.58 -5.39 5.64
N THR A 221 -3.47 -4.08 5.69
CA THR A 221 -2.38 -3.36 6.38
C THR A 221 -2.98 -2.38 7.38
N TRP A 222 -2.64 -2.55 8.65
CA TRP A 222 -2.95 -1.58 9.69
C TRP A 222 -1.82 -0.55 9.75
N PHE A 223 -2.13 0.72 9.47
CA PHE A 223 -1.13 1.77 9.35
C PHE A 223 -1.36 2.89 10.36
N ALA A 224 -0.40 3.10 11.27
CA ALA A 224 -0.35 4.25 12.14
C ALA A 224 0.62 5.31 11.57
N PRO A 225 0.11 6.44 11.08
CA PRO A 225 0.98 7.50 10.57
C PRO A 225 1.75 8.16 11.72
N ARG A 226 2.95 8.59 11.43
CA ARG A 226 3.76 9.43 12.31
C ARG A 226 3.14 10.82 12.38
N VAL A 227 2.59 11.17 13.52
CA VAL A 227 1.87 12.44 13.72
C VAL A 227 2.67 13.41 14.58
N THR A 228 2.41 14.70 14.39
CA THR A 228 3.11 15.77 15.13
C THR A 228 2.33 16.29 16.32
N GLY A 229 1.08 15.84 16.50
CA GLY A 229 0.15 16.37 17.51
C GLY A 229 -0.29 17.82 17.26
N ARG A 230 -0.01 18.38 16.07
CA ARG A 230 -0.30 19.79 15.72
C ARG A 230 -0.74 19.94 14.28
N GLY A 231 -1.62 20.94 14.06
CA GLY A 231 -2.04 21.35 12.71
C GLY A 231 -2.93 20.34 12.01
N ALA A 232 -2.95 20.40 10.68
CA ALA A 232 -3.84 19.63 9.83
C ALA A 232 -3.59 18.10 9.86
N PHE A 233 -2.49 17.65 10.45
CA PHE A 233 -2.08 16.25 10.53
C PHE A 233 -1.69 15.87 11.97
N ALA A 234 -2.50 16.32 12.92
CA ALA A 234 -2.25 16.10 14.34
C ALA A 234 -2.51 14.65 14.78
N SER A 235 -3.29 13.89 14.04
CA SER A 235 -3.69 12.52 14.35
C SER A 235 -3.82 11.67 13.07
N ALA A 236 -4.01 10.35 13.25
CA ALA A 236 -4.33 9.46 12.14
C ALA A 236 -5.60 9.89 11.39
N TYR A 237 -6.61 10.39 12.12
CA TYR A 237 -7.81 10.96 11.51
C TYR A 237 -7.50 12.14 10.59
N ASP A 238 -6.64 13.07 11.05
CA ASP A 238 -6.30 14.25 10.25
C ASP A 238 -5.54 13.86 8.98
N VAL A 239 -4.65 12.86 9.04
CA VAL A 239 -3.97 12.33 7.85
C VAL A 239 -5.00 11.81 6.84
N MET A 240 -5.95 10.97 7.27
CA MET A 240 -6.97 10.44 6.38
C MET A 240 -7.91 11.53 5.85
N ASN A 241 -8.36 12.42 6.71
CA ASN A 241 -9.29 13.50 6.35
C ASN A 241 -8.71 14.48 5.33
N ASN A 242 -7.40 14.65 5.31
CA ASN A 242 -6.68 15.51 4.39
C ASN A 242 -5.98 14.75 3.25
N TRP A 243 -6.18 13.45 3.14
CA TRP A 243 -5.65 12.65 2.04
C TRP A 243 -6.42 12.93 0.75
N GLY A 244 -5.71 13.22 -0.34
CA GLY A 244 -6.31 13.76 -1.57
C GLY A 244 -7.07 12.75 -2.43
N ALA A 245 -7.11 11.47 -2.05
CA ALA A 245 -7.78 10.39 -2.78
C ALA A 245 -8.12 9.22 -1.88
N ASN A 246 -8.94 8.29 -2.39
CA ASN A 246 -9.19 7.00 -1.73
C ASN A 246 -8.05 5.98 -1.91
N HIS A 247 -7.05 6.27 -2.72
CA HIS A 247 -5.89 5.40 -2.95
C HIS A 247 -4.60 6.00 -2.40
N GLY A 248 -3.67 5.12 -2.02
CA GLY A 248 -2.31 5.45 -1.67
C GLY A 248 -1.36 4.35 -2.13
N ALA A 249 -0.15 4.71 -2.52
CA ALA A 249 0.92 3.76 -2.77
C ALA A 249 1.79 3.66 -1.52
N ILE A 250 2.22 2.44 -1.16
CA ILE A 250 2.98 2.21 0.06
C ILE A 250 4.28 1.48 -0.27
N SER A 251 5.37 1.97 0.31
CA SER A 251 6.67 1.30 0.35
C SER A 251 7.11 1.08 1.79
N TYR A 252 7.81 -0.01 2.04
CA TYR A 252 8.45 -0.18 3.35
C TYR A 252 9.72 0.66 3.44
N GLY A 253 9.98 1.14 4.66
CA GLY A 253 11.00 2.13 4.96
C GLY A 253 10.45 3.56 5.05
N HIS A 254 11.18 4.42 5.77
CA HIS A 254 10.92 5.85 5.82
C HIS A 254 11.75 6.50 4.70
N ILE A 255 11.17 6.65 3.52
CA ILE A 255 11.82 7.18 2.31
C ILE A 255 11.34 8.57 1.93
N GLY A 256 10.69 9.28 2.85
CA GLY A 256 10.13 10.61 2.60
C GLY A 256 11.20 11.63 2.17
N ALA A 257 12.41 11.56 2.72
CA ALA A 257 13.51 12.45 2.32
C ALA A 257 13.96 12.23 0.87
N ASP A 258 14.03 10.97 0.43
CA ASP A 258 14.38 10.62 -0.95
C ASP A 258 13.30 11.07 -1.92
N LEU A 259 12.03 10.90 -1.55
CA LEU A 259 10.88 11.38 -2.33
C LEU A 259 10.86 12.91 -2.44
N ILE A 260 11.17 13.64 -1.37
CA ILE A 260 11.31 15.11 -1.41
C ILE A 260 12.41 15.51 -2.38
N THR A 261 13.56 14.82 -2.35
CA THR A 261 14.68 15.06 -3.27
C THR A 261 14.27 14.80 -4.71
N LEU A 262 13.64 13.66 -4.99
CA LEU A 262 13.12 13.34 -6.32
C LEU A 262 12.13 14.39 -6.81
N CYS A 263 11.17 14.77 -5.98
CA CYS A 263 10.17 15.78 -6.31
C CYS A 263 10.78 17.16 -6.57
N SER A 264 11.86 17.50 -5.84
CA SER A 264 12.62 18.73 -6.09
C SER A 264 13.24 18.74 -7.49
N ILE A 265 13.82 17.61 -7.93
CA ILE A 265 14.37 17.44 -9.29
C ILE A 265 13.25 17.54 -10.35
N LEU A 266 12.13 16.89 -10.10
CA LEU A 266 10.97 16.87 -11.01
C LEU A 266 10.12 18.14 -10.95
N ARG A 267 10.42 19.07 -10.03
CA ARG A 267 9.64 20.31 -9.77
C ARG A 267 8.19 20.01 -9.39
N ILE A 268 7.97 18.95 -8.62
CA ILE A 268 6.68 18.58 -8.05
C ILE A 268 6.60 19.09 -6.62
N PRO A 269 5.64 19.95 -6.25
CA PRO A 269 5.40 20.36 -4.87
C PRO A 269 5.11 19.14 -3.98
N VAL A 270 5.58 19.19 -2.73
CA VAL A 270 5.39 18.12 -1.74
C VAL A 270 4.57 18.64 -0.56
N SER A 271 3.61 17.81 -0.12
CA SER A 271 2.94 17.96 1.16
C SER A 271 3.26 16.73 2.02
N MET A 272 4.04 16.93 3.07
CA MET A 272 4.42 15.86 3.99
C MET A 272 3.75 16.05 5.34
N HIS A 273 2.90 15.12 5.74
CA HIS A 273 1.99 15.24 6.87
C HIS A 273 2.68 15.17 8.24
N ASN A 274 3.85 14.59 8.30
CA ASN A 274 4.60 14.39 9.53
C ASN A 274 5.84 15.30 9.67
N VAL A 275 5.99 16.30 8.80
CA VAL A 275 7.05 17.31 8.91
C VAL A 275 6.41 18.65 9.26
N PRO A 276 6.80 19.29 10.38
CA PRO A 276 6.33 20.63 10.66
C PRO A 276 6.76 21.58 9.55
N MET A 277 5.82 22.35 9.01
CA MET A 277 6.16 23.43 8.09
C MET A 277 7.18 24.36 8.81
N ARG A 278 8.36 24.50 8.23
CA ARG A 278 9.27 25.58 8.67
C ARG A 278 8.50 26.89 8.49
N LYS A 279 8.33 27.65 9.57
CA LYS A 279 7.95 29.05 9.43
C LYS A 279 9.00 29.67 8.54
N THR A 280 8.62 30.06 7.33
CA THR A 280 9.41 31.01 6.55
C THR A 280 9.40 32.27 7.37
N GLU A 281 10.52 32.59 8.00
CA GLU A 281 10.75 33.90 8.55
C GLU A 281 10.64 34.88 7.41
N SER A 282 9.60 35.74 7.47
CA SER A 282 9.34 36.82 6.55
C SER A 282 10.33 37.95 6.78
#